data_c0d76826f8295e28b7a363e9ee690337
#
_entry.id   c0d76826f8295e28b7a363e9ee690337
#
_cell.length_a   1.000
_cell.length_b   1.000
_cell.length_c   1.000
_cell.angle_alpha   90.00
_cell.angle_beta   90.00
_cell.angle_gamma   90.00
#
_symmetry.space_group_name_H-M   'P 1'
#
loop_
_entity.id
_entity.type
_entity.pdbx_description
1 polymer ?
#
loop_
_entity_poly.entity_id
_entity_poly.type
_entity_poly.pdbx_seq_one_letter_code
_entity_poly.pdbx_strand_id
1 'polypeptide(L)'
;MTNHRKTTAAAGLAALAIFGAAACSSEEAASTASSATSAAESAVESATGSETTTSAPAADPAANLIGSGCAAYAEQVPEGPGSVAGMAMDPVTVAASNNPQLTTLTQALSGQLNPNVNLVDTLNGGEFTVFAPTNDAFAKIDAATLETLKTDSDLLTSILTYHVVPGQAAPDAVAGEHTTVQGAPLTVTGAGNDLKVNDAGLVCGGVKTANATVYMIDTVLMPPAS
;
A
#
# COMPACT_ATOMS: atom_id res chain seq x y z
N MET A 1 -3.86 -54.41 11.41
CA MET A 1 -5.18 -54.49 12.10
C MET A 1 -5.96 -53.26 11.72
N THR A 2 -6.92 -53.53 10.93
CA THR A 2 -8.02 -52.76 10.36
C THR A 2 -8.78 -51.93 11.38
N ASN A 3 -9.15 -50.69 11.09
CA ASN A 3 -10.53 -50.26 11.26
C ASN A 3 -10.87 -49.00 10.45
N HIS A 4 -11.63 -49.23 9.40
CA HIS A 4 -12.50 -48.30 8.73
C HIS A 4 -13.64 -47.83 9.66
N ARG A 5 -13.99 -46.56 9.66
CA ARG A 5 -15.38 -46.13 9.82
C ARG A 5 -15.70 -44.96 8.87
N LYS A 6 -16.43 -45.32 7.84
CA LYS A 6 -17.26 -44.43 7.01
C LYS A 6 -18.52 -44.06 7.79
N THR A 7 -18.99 -42.84 7.71
CA THR A 7 -20.40 -42.44 7.81
C THR A 7 -20.63 -41.18 6.98
N THR A 8 -21.26 -41.32 5.97
CA THR A 8 -22.41 -40.94 5.16
C THR A 8 -23.29 -39.80 5.71
N ALA A 9 -23.41 -38.78 4.82
CA ALA A 9 -24.58 -38.11 4.30
C ALA A 9 -25.64 -37.50 5.25
N ALA A 10 -25.98 -36.24 5.00
CA ALA A 10 -27.36 -35.80 4.84
C ALA A 10 -27.43 -34.47 4.08
N ALA A 11 -28.22 -34.49 3.05
CA ALA A 11 -28.65 -33.39 2.22
C ALA A 11 -29.69 -32.54 2.95
N GLY A 12 -29.74 -31.24 2.64
CA GLY A 12 -30.79 -30.32 3.07
C GLY A 12 -30.94 -29.17 2.11
N LEU A 13 -31.83 -29.36 1.13
CA LEU A 13 -32.36 -28.29 0.29
C LEU A 13 -33.37 -27.46 1.11
N ALA A 14 -33.28 -26.14 1.03
CA ALA A 14 -34.44 -25.28 1.20
C ALA A 14 -34.26 -24.00 0.35
N ALA A 15 -35.00 -23.97 -0.72
CA ALA A 15 -35.27 -22.80 -1.54
C ALA A 15 -36.37 -21.95 -0.89
N LEU A 16 -36.20 -20.65 -0.86
CA LEU A 16 -37.33 -19.71 -0.75
C LEU A 16 -37.02 -18.45 -1.54
N ALA A 17 -37.73 -18.36 -2.66
CA ALA A 17 -37.86 -17.16 -3.44
C ALA A 17 -38.94 -16.27 -2.81
N ILE A 18 -38.72 -14.96 -2.70
CA ILE A 18 -39.81 -13.98 -2.59
C ILE A 18 -39.50 -12.83 -3.51
N PHE A 19 -40.42 -12.71 -4.49
CA PHE A 19 -40.65 -11.61 -5.40
C PHE A 19 -41.10 -10.34 -4.63
N GLY A 20 -40.65 -9.18 -5.10
CA GLY A 20 -41.17 -7.89 -4.67
C GLY A 20 -40.96 -6.85 -5.76
N ALA A 21 -41.81 -6.81 -6.75
CA ALA A 21 -41.93 -5.73 -7.72
C ALA A 21 -42.99 -4.72 -7.23
N ALA A 22 -42.68 -3.44 -7.33
CA ALA A 22 -43.63 -2.34 -7.42
C ALA A 22 -42.83 -1.15 -7.98
N ALA A 23 -42.93 -0.79 -9.25
CA ALA A 23 -44.01 -0.19 -10.02
C ALA A 23 -44.29 1.28 -9.63
N CYS A 24 -43.91 2.13 -10.61
CA CYS A 24 -44.60 3.30 -11.18
C CYS A 24 -45.23 4.35 -10.25
N SER A 25 -44.89 5.60 -10.47
CA SER A 25 -45.87 6.54 -10.95
C SER A 25 -45.28 7.80 -11.55
N SER A 26 -45.53 7.98 -12.80
CA SER A 26 -45.53 9.25 -13.52
C SER A 26 -46.69 10.09 -13.04
N GLU A 27 -46.53 11.38 -12.89
CA GLU A 27 -47.62 12.31 -13.22
C GLU A 27 -47.07 13.67 -13.64
N GLU A 28 -47.42 13.95 -14.82
CA GLU A 28 -47.40 15.16 -15.61
C GLU A 28 -48.46 16.14 -15.12
N ALA A 29 -48.16 17.39 -15.03
CA ALA A 29 -49.19 18.44 -15.25
C ALA A 29 -48.53 19.73 -15.71
N ALA A 30 -48.87 20.02 -16.94
CA ALA A 30 -48.65 21.26 -17.64
C ALA A 30 -49.54 22.38 -17.09
N SER A 31 -49.14 23.62 -17.28
CA SER A 31 -49.94 24.76 -17.83
C SER A 31 -49.30 26.09 -17.42
N THR A 32 -48.98 26.78 -18.35
CA THR A 32 -49.43 27.90 -19.22
C THR A 32 -48.88 29.25 -18.78
N ALA A 33 -48.13 29.79 -19.70
CA ALA A 33 -48.27 31.05 -20.44
C ALA A 33 -48.50 32.37 -19.64
N SER A 34 -47.67 33.33 -19.84
CA SER A 34 -47.93 34.54 -20.66
C SER A 34 -46.82 35.57 -20.60
N SER A 35 -46.33 35.87 -21.73
CA SER A 35 -45.88 37.12 -22.33
C SER A 35 -45.78 38.40 -21.49
N ALA A 36 -44.69 39.11 -21.57
CA ALA A 36 -44.58 40.46 -22.14
C ALA A 36 -43.16 41.00 -22.03
N THR A 37 -42.52 41.18 -23.15
CA THR A 37 -41.85 42.31 -23.74
C THR A 37 -41.34 43.44 -22.80
N SER A 38 -40.04 43.71 -22.81
CA SER A 38 -39.49 44.96 -23.35
C SER A 38 -37.97 44.95 -23.23
N ALA A 39 -37.37 45.42 -24.31
CA ALA A 39 -36.00 45.66 -24.56
C ALA A 39 -35.40 46.72 -23.66
N ALA A 40 -34.17 46.56 -23.28
CA ALA A 40 -33.16 47.64 -23.23
C ALA A 40 -31.76 47.02 -23.32
N GLU A 41 -31.11 47.40 -24.37
CA GLU A 41 -29.64 47.23 -24.59
C GLU A 41 -28.83 47.80 -23.43
N SER A 42 -27.76 47.18 -23.07
CA SER A 42 -26.43 47.70 -23.14
C SER A 42 -25.40 46.83 -22.48
N ALA A 43 -24.44 46.47 -23.30
CA ALA A 43 -23.00 46.44 -23.03
C ALA A 43 -22.45 45.51 -21.94
N VAL A 44 -21.83 44.46 -22.46
CA VAL A 44 -20.41 44.13 -22.27
C VAL A 44 -19.94 44.01 -20.82
N GLU A 45 -19.67 42.81 -20.39
CA GLU A 45 -18.27 42.39 -20.19
C GLU A 45 -18.23 40.89 -19.98
N SER A 46 -17.53 40.24 -20.90
CA SER A 46 -17.13 38.86 -20.74
C SER A 46 -16.24 38.75 -19.50
N ALA A 47 -16.85 38.34 -18.41
CA ALA A 47 -16.13 37.69 -17.34
C ALA A 47 -16.33 36.21 -17.54
N THR A 48 -15.49 35.60 -18.36
CA THR A 48 -15.20 34.18 -18.32
C THR A 48 -14.60 33.91 -16.93
N GLY A 49 -15.45 33.75 -15.96
CA GLY A 49 -15.12 33.13 -14.70
C GLY A 49 -14.83 31.66 -14.97
N SER A 50 -13.62 31.39 -15.43
CA SER A 50 -12.99 30.10 -15.27
C SER A 50 -12.92 29.91 -13.75
N GLU A 51 -13.89 29.22 -13.18
CA GLU A 51 -13.68 28.58 -11.89
C GLU A 51 -12.56 27.58 -12.09
N THR A 52 -11.36 28.10 -11.96
CA THR A 52 -10.18 27.30 -11.66
C THR A 52 -10.47 26.70 -10.29
N THR A 53 -11.11 25.54 -10.28
CA THR A 53 -10.93 24.60 -9.18
C THR A 53 -9.42 24.45 -9.08
N THR A 54 -8.85 25.19 -8.12
CA THR A 54 -7.49 24.96 -7.66
C THR A 54 -7.54 23.60 -6.96
N SER A 55 -7.50 22.55 -7.78
CA SER A 55 -7.02 21.25 -7.33
C SER A 55 -5.64 21.57 -6.78
N ALA A 56 -5.47 21.46 -5.46
CA ALA A 56 -4.15 21.49 -4.85
C ALA A 56 -3.28 20.58 -5.73
N PRO A 57 -2.10 21.01 -6.18
CA PRO A 57 -1.26 20.18 -7.01
C PRO A 57 -1.10 18.87 -6.25
N ALA A 58 -1.56 17.77 -6.83
CA ALA A 58 -1.28 16.45 -6.32
C ALA A 58 0.24 16.41 -6.22
N ALA A 59 0.76 16.33 -5.00
CA ALA A 59 2.18 16.35 -4.74
C ALA A 59 2.79 15.28 -5.64
N ASP A 60 3.71 15.66 -6.51
CA ASP A 60 4.37 14.74 -7.42
C ASP A 60 4.91 13.56 -6.59
N PRO A 61 4.45 12.32 -6.82
CA PRO A 61 4.88 11.17 -6.03
C PRO A 61 6.40 10.97 -6.08
N ALA A 62 7.06 11.50 -7.11
CA ALA A 62 8.50 11.44 -7.28
C ALA A 62 9.25 12.58 -6.55
N ALA A 63 8.57 13.64 -6.11
CA ALA A 63 9.21 14.80 -5.49
C ALA A 63 9.89 14.51 -4.13
N ASN A 64 9.46 13.44 -3.46
CA ASN A 64 9.96 13.03 -2.14
C ASN A 64 10.90 11.83 -2.20
N LEU A 65 11.30 11.40 -3.39
CA LEU A 65 12.19 10.25 -3.53
C LEU A 65 13.60 10.58 -3.06
N ILE A 66 14.16 9.70 -2.25
CA ILE A 66 15.54 9.73 -1.77
C ILE A 66 16.19 8.36 -1.97
N GLY A 67 17.49 8.35 -2.18
CA GLY A 67 18.25 7.13 -2.44
C GLY A 67 18.77 7.06 -3.87
N SER A 68 20.02 6.59 -4.00
CA SER A 68 20.72 6.52 -5.30
C SER A 68 20.08 5.53 -6.29
N GLY A 69 19.32 4.56 -5.80
CA GLY A 69 18.65 3.55 -6.62
C GLY A 69 17.29 3.99 -7.19
N CYS A 70 16.74 5.15 -6.76
CA CYS A 70 15.44 5.60 -7.25
C CYS A 70 15.42 5.88 -8.76
N ALA A 71 16.48 6.49 -9.29
CA ALA A 71 16.59 6.76 -10.73
C ALA A 71 16.60 5.44 -11.54
N ALA A 72 17.41 4.47 -11.12
CA ALA A 72 17.47 3.17 -11.76
C ALA A 72 16.13 2.42 -11.66
N TYR A 73 15.42 2.54 -10.54
CA TYR A 73 14.10 1.97 -10.39
C TYR A 73 13.08 2.60 -11.35
N ALA A 74 13.07 3.94 -11.44
CA ALA A 74 12.17 4.65 -12.35
C ALA A 74 12.43 4.32 -13.83
N GLU A 75 13.69 4.06 -14.20
CA GLU A 75 14.04 3.59 -15.55
C GLU A 75 13.57 2.14 -15.81
N GLN A 76 13.62 1.27 -14.81
CA GLN A 76 13.15 -0.12 -14.91
C GLN A 76 11.63 -0.22 -14.95
N VAL A 77 10.93 0.63 -14.22
CA VAL A 77 9.47 0.62 -14.10
C VAL A 77 8.92 2.04 -14.30
N PRO A 78 9.01 2.57 -15.53
CA PRO A 78 8.60 3.95 -15.81
C PRO A 78 7.10 4.18 -15.71
N GLU A 79 6.30 3.14 -15.97
CA GLU A 79 4.84 3.21 -16.00
C GLU A 79 4.20 1.95 -15.41
N GLY A 80 2.91 2.01 -15.15
CA GLY A 80 2.12 0.89 -14.64
C GLY A 80 2.03 0.87 -13.10
N PRO A 81 1.34 -0.13 -12.53
CA PRO A 81 1.02 -0.19 -11.09
C PRO A 81 2.25 -0.32 -10.20
N GLY A 82 3.37 -0.85 -10.72
CA GLY A 82 4.66 -0.93 -10.01
C GLY A 82 5.50 0.35 -10.09
N SER A 83 5.14 1.32 -10.92
CA SER A 83 5.85 2.61 -10.98
C SER A 83 5.62 3.42 -9.71
N VAL A 84 6.47 4.41 -9.45
CA VAL A 84 6.32 5.30 -8.29
C VAL A 84 4.94 5.95 -8.25
N ALA A 85 4.45 6.41 -9.41
CA ALA A 85 3.12 7.01 -9.52
C ALA A 85 2.00 5.97 -9.35
N GLY A 86 2.16 4.76 -9.88
CA GLY A 86 1.19 3.68 -9.73
C GLY A 86 1.06 3.21 -8.28
N MET A 87 2.18 3.02 -7.59
CA MET A 87 2.21 2.62 -6.18
C MET A 87 1.52 3.64 -5.25
N ALA A 88 1.51 4.92 -5.60
CA ALA A 88 0.88 5.96 -4.79
C ALA A 88 -0.64 5.81 -4.66
N MET A 89 -1.28 5.10 -5.56
CA MET A 89 -2.73 4.89 -5.61
C MET A 89 -3.18 3.63 -4.85
N ASP A 90 -2.26 2.71 -4.58
CA ASP A 90 -2.55 1.40 -4.01
C ASP A 90 -2.17 1.32 -2.53
N PRO A 91 -2.85 0.47 -1.73
CA PRO A 91 -2.36 0.10 -0.40
C PRO A 91 -0.96 -0.53 -0.48
N VAL A 92 -0.19 -0.41 0.60
CA VAL A 92 1.23 -0.83 0.61
C VAL A 92 1.47 -2.27 0.19
N THR A 93 0.58 -3.19 0.52
CA THR A 93 0.72 -4.61 0.15
C THR A 93 0.49 -4.84 -1.34
N VAL A 94 -0.45 -4.11 -1.95
CA VAL A 94 -0.70 -4.14 -3.41
C VAL A 94 0.45 -3.47 -4.14
N ALA A 95 0.87 -2.28 -3.69
CA ALA A 95 2.04 -1.58 -4.22
C ALA A 95 3.30 -2.45 -4.19
N ALA A 96 3.57 -3.13 -3.07
CA ALA A 96 4.69 -4.06 -2.95
C ALA A 96 4.57 -5.26 -3.89
N SER A 97 3.36 -5.79 -4.11
CA SER A 97 3.15 -6.92 -5.03
C SER A 97 3.38 -6.55 -6.50
N ASN A 98 3.16 -5.30 -6.85
CA ASN A 98 3.40 -4.76 -8.18
C ASN A 98 4.87 -4.36 -8.40
N ASN A 99 5.68 -4.30 -7.33
CA ASN A 99 7.08 -3.91 -7.39
C ASN A 99 7.99 -5.12 -7.67
N PRO A 100 8.71 -5.15 -8.80
CA PRO A 100 9.55 -6.30 -9.16
C PRO A 100 10.74 -6.51 -8.21
N GLN A 101 11.15 -5.50 -7.45
CA GLN A 101 12.25 -5.60 -6.48
C GLN A 101 11.80 -6.12 -5.11
N LEU A 102 10.49 -6.25 -4.85
CA LEU A 102 9.91 -6.64 -3.56
C LEU A 102 9.18 -8.00 -3.60
N THR A 103 9.39 -8.80 -4.62
CA THR A 103 8.67 -10.08 -4.81
C THR A 103 8.89 -11.06 -3.65
N THR A 104 10.12 -11.16 -3.12
CA THR A 104 10.43 -12.02 -1.97
C THR A 104 9.75 -11.53 -0.70
N LEU A 105 9.74 -10.20 -0.47
CA LEU A 105 9.02 -9.60 0.67
C LEU A 105 7.51 -9.88 0.56
N THR A 106 6.94 -9.71 -0.61
CA THR A 106 5.51 -9.97 -0.84
C THR A 106 5.15 -11.43 -0.56
N GLN A 107 6.00 -12.38 -0.97
CA GLN A 107 5.82 -13.80 -0.64
C GLN A 107 5.88 -14.07 0.87
N ALA A 108 6.76 -13.37 1.59
CA ALA A 108 6.85 -13.49 3.04
C ALA A 108 5.61 -12.92 3.76
N LEU A 109 5.08 -11.78 3.27
CA LEU A 109 3.90 -11.12 3.85
C LEU A 109 2.58 -11.85 3.57
N SER A 110 2.47 -12.53 2.43
CA SER A 110 1.23 -13.14 1.94
C SER A 110 1.07 -14.62 2.27
N GLY A 111 1.96 -15.19 3.07
CA GLY A 111 1.90 -16.61 3.43
C GLY A 111 2.46 -17.56 2.36
N GLN A 112 3.07 -17.05 1.30
CA GLN A 112 3.67 -17.91 0.27
C GLN A 112 5.03 -18.48 0.70
N LEU A 113 5.77 -17.75 1.54
CA LEU A 113 7.03 -18.23 2.13
C LEU A 113 6.76 -19.15 3.32
N ASN A 114 5.85 -18.75 4.21
CA ASN A 114 5.40 -19.51 5.38
C ASN A 114 3.87 -19.38 5.50
N PRO A 115 3.09 -20.46 5.29
CA PRO A 115 1.63 -20.39 5.24
C PRO A 115 0.95 -19.97 6.55
N ASN A 116 1.69 -19.98 7.66
CA ASN A 116 1.19 -19.54 8.96
C ASN A 116 1.36 -18.01 9.18
N VAL A 117 2.00 -17.31 8.24
CA VAL A 117 2.27 -15.87 8.33
C VAL A 117 1.51 -15.12 7.24
N ASN A 118 0.55 -14.30 7.64
CA ASN A 118 -0.15 -13.40 6.73
C ASN A 118 -0.34 -12.05 7.42
N LEU A 119 0.36 -11.03 6.94
CA LEU A 119 0.32 -9.67 7.49
C LEU A 119 -0.36 -8.67 6.54
N VAL A 120 -0.96 -9.15 5.45
CA VAL A 120 -1.59 -8.29 4.43
C VAL A 120 -2.68 -7.40 5.05
N ASP A 121 -3.60 -7.98 5.81
CA ASP A 121 -4.69 -7.23 6.45
C ASP A 121 -4.17 -6.27 7.52
N THR A 122 -3.16 -6.68 8.27
CA THR A 122 -2.52 -5.84 9.30
C THR A 122 -1.90 -4.60 8.68
N LEU A 123 -1.16 -4.76 7.57
CA LEU A 123 -0.49 -3.66 6.88
C LEU A 123 -1.46 -2.76 6.11
N ASN A 124 -2.61 -3.25 5.71
CA ASN A 124 -3.64 -2.45 5.06
C ASN A 124 -4.57 -1.74 6.07
N GLY A 125 -4.55 -2.15 7.34
CA GLY A 125 -5.44 -1.65 8.39
C GLY A 125 -5.01 -0.35 9.08
N GLY A 126 -3.87 0.23 8.72
CA GLY A 126 -3.34 1.43 9.36
C GLY A 126 -2.38 2.21 8.48
N GLU A 127 -1.86 3.31 9.02
CA GLU A 127 -0.81 4.09 8.38
C GLU A 127 0.56 3.65 8.89
N PHE A 128 1.50 3.44 7.98
CA PHE A 128 2.80 2.88 8.32
C PHE A 128 3.95 3.52 7.54
N THR A 129 5.13 3.43 8.12
CA THR A 129 6.41 3.54 7.42
C THR A 129 6.97 2.13 7.29
N VAL A 130 7.21 1.69 6.07
CA VAL A 130 7.66 0.33 5.78
C VAL A 130 9.07 0.36 5.23
N PHE A 131 10.00 -0.25 5.94
CA PHE A 131 11.37 -0.48 5.48
C PHE A 131 11.39 -1.81 4.72
N ALA A 132 11.29 -1.75 3.41
CA ALA A 132 11.08 -2.89 2.53
C ALA A 132 12.42 -3.46 2.02
N PRO A 133 12.89 -4.61 2.50
CA PRO A 133 14.09 -5.24 1.97
C PRO A 133 13.84 -5.71 0.53
N THR A 134 14.77 -5.37 -0.35
CA THR A 134 14.73 -5.80 -1.75
C THR A 134 15.03 -7.28 -1.91
N ASN A 135 14.78 -7.85 -3.09
CA ASN A 135 15.17 -9.24 -3.39
C ASN A 135 16.68 -9.47 -3.16
N ASP A 136 17.51 -8.47 -3.47
CA ASP A 136 18.95 -8.52 -3.23
C ASP A 136 19.30 -8.52 -1.72
N ALA A 137 18.48 -7.85 -0.89
CA ALA A 137 18.60 -7.91 0.55
C ALA A 137 18.36 -9.33 1.09
N PHE A 138 17.34 -10.00 0.58
CA PHE A 138 17.06 -11.41 0.91
C PHE A 138 18.14 -12.36 0.41
N ALA A 139 18.76 -12.06 -0.73
CA ALA A 139 19.87 -12.85 -1.27
C ALA A 139 21.14 -12.80 -0.39
N LYS A 140 21.27 -11.80 0.48
CA LYS A 140 22.37 -11.70 1.45
C LYS A 140 22.15 -12.57 2.70
N ILE A 141 20.91 -13.04 2.93
CA ILE A 141 20.61 -13.93 4.06
C ILE A 141 21.18 -15.31 3.74
N ASP A 142 21.82 -15.92 4.72
CA ASP A 142 22.33 -17.29 4.58
C ASP A 142 21.20 -18.30 4.40
N ALA A 143 21.50 -19.39 3.69
CA ALA A 143 20.50 -20.40 3.32
C ALA A 143 19.86 -21.08 4.56
N ALA A 144 20.61 -21.24 5.65
CA ALA A 144 20.10 -21.86 6.86
C ALA A 144 19.06 -20.96 7.55
N THR A 145 19.32 -19.66 7.60
CA THR A 145 18.36 -18.68 8.12
C THR A 145 17.11 -18.61 7.24
N LEU A 146 17.23 -18.63 5.90
CA LEU A 146 16.07 -18.67 5.01
C LEU A 146 15.21 -19.92 5.22
N GLU A 147 15.81 -21.10 5.42
CA GLU A 147 15.06 -22.33 5.73
C GLU A 147 14.35 -22.22 7.09
N THR A 148 15.00 -21.60 8.07
CA THR A 148 14.37 -21.33 9.37
C THR A 148 13.14 -20.42 9.21
N LEU A 149 13.21 -19.34 8.40
CA LEU A 149 12.09 -18.44 8.15
C LEU A 149 10.90 -19.12 7.47
N LYS A 150 11.14 -20.16 6.68
CA LYS A 150 10.06 -20.94 6.03
C LYS A 150 9.29 -21.82 7.03
N THR A 151 9.90 -22.15 8.16
CA THR A 151 9.34 -23.09 9.15
C THR A 151 8.95 -22.44 10.47
N ASP A 152 9.65 -21.37 10.86
CA ASP A 152 9.43 -20.64 12.10
C ASP A 152 8.58 -19.38 11.80
N SER A 153 7.28 -19.49 12.10
CA SER A 153 6.32 -18.39 11.88
C SER A 153 6.53 -17.22 12.84
N ASP A 154 6.98 -17.50 14.07
CA ASP A 154 7.15 -16.48 15.10
C ASP A 154 8.37 -15.61 14.77
N LEU A 155 9.47 -16.24 14.35
CA LEU A 155 10.66 -15.53 13.90
C LEU A 155 10.37 -14.69 12.65
N LEU A 156 9.68 -15.27 11.65
CA LEU A 156 9.33 -14.54 10.43
C LEU A 156 8.41 -13.35 10.74
N THR A 157 7.38 -13.56 11.57
CA THR A 157 6.47 -12.47 11.98
C THR A 157 7.22 -11.38 12.74
N SER A 158 8.12 -11.74 13.65
CA SER A 158 8.95 -10.81 14.40
C SER A 158 9.83 -9.96 13.47
N ILE A 159 10.49 -10.58 12.50
CA ILE A 159 11.31 -9.87 11.51
C ILE A 159 10.44 -8.94 10.66
N LEU A 160 9.32 -9.43 10.09
CA LEU A 160 8.45 -8.62 9.25
C LEU A 160 7.85 -7.43 9.98
N THR A 161 7.42 -7.60 11.23
CA THR A 161 6.87 -6.52 12.05
C THR A 161 7.95 -5.55 12.56
N TYR A 162 9.20 -5.99 12.64
CA TYR A 162 10.34 -5.12 12.92
C TYR A 162 10.66 -4.15 11.77
N HIS A 163 10.29 -4.50 10.54
CA HIS A 163 10.42 -3.62 9.37
C HIS A 163 9.32 -2.56 9.25
N VAL A 164 8.37 -2.53 10.17
CA VAL A 164 7.19 -1.67 10.11
C VAL A 164 7.13 -0.75 11.31
N VAL A 165 6.99 0.54 11.06
CA VAL A 165 6.83 1.59 12.06
C VAL A 165 5.46 2.22 11.91
N PRO A 166 4.68 2.43 12.99
CA PRO A 166 3.41 3.12 12.92
C PRO A 166 3.56 4.57 12.45
N GLY A 167 2.65 5.02 11.62
CA GLY A 167 2.63 6.37 11.04
C GLY A 167 3.45 6.50 9.75
N GLN A 168 3.07 7.47 8.92
CA GLN A 168 3.77 7.77 7.66
C GLN A 168 4.84 8.83 7.89
N ALA A 169 6.11 8.43 7.96
CA ALA A 169 7.23 9.34 8.04
C ALA A 169 7.69 9.79 6.65
N ALA A 170 7.74 11.09 6.43
CA ALA A 170 8.33 11.67 5.24
C ALA A 170 9.88 11.60 5.31
N PRO A 171 10.59 11.72 4.17
CA PRO A 171 12.05 11.59 4.14
C PRO A 171 12.83 12.59 5.02
N ASP A 172 12.25 13.74 5.28
CA ASP A 172 12.79 14.77 6.16
C ASP A 172 12.54 14.50 7.65
N ALA A 173 11.58 13.63 7.95
CA ALA A 173 11.14 13.28 9.30
C ALA A 173 11.44 11.84 9.71
N VAL A 174 11.97 11.01 8.79
CA VAL A 174 12.24 9.59 9.06
C VAL A 174 13.52 9.36 9.85
N ALA A 175 14.44 10.34 9.91
CA ALA A 175 15.65 10.22 10.71
C ALA A 175 15.33 10.27 12.21
N GLY A 176 15.94 9.37 12.98
CA GLY A 176 15.72 9.26 14.42
C GLY A 176 15.48 7.83 14.88
N GLU A 177 15.05 7.70 16.13
CA GLU A 177 14.67 6.41 16.71
C GLU A 177 13.15 6.21 16.61
N HIS A 178 12.73 5.05 16.11
CA HIS A 178 11.34 4.68 15.94
C HIS A 178 11.04 3.36 16.65
N THR A 179 9.90 3.30 17.32
CA THR A 179 9.41 2.03 17.85
C THR A 179 8.67 1.28 16.73
N THR A 180 9.13 0.08 16.43
CA THR A 180 8.51 -0.78 15.40
C THR A 180 7.22 -1.43 15.88
N VAL A 181 6.44 -2.00 14.98
CA VAL A 181 5.24 -2.80 15.32
C VAL A 181 5.62 -4.04 16.15
N GLN A 182 6.83 -4.57 15.98
CA GLN A 182 7.37 -5.66 16.78
C GLN A 182 7.65 -5.23 18.25
N GLY A 183 7.83 -3.92 18.51
CA GLY A 183 8.07 -3.34 19.84
C GLY A 183 9.52 -2.95 20.12
N ALA A 184 10.48 -3.45 19.36
CA ALA A 184 11.87 -3.04 19.52
C ALA A 184 12.17 -1.72 18.78
N PRO A 185 13.15 -0.93 19.26
CA PRO A 185 13.56 0.30 18.60
C PRO A 185 14.32 0.02 17.30
N LEU A 186 14.15 0.90 16.34
CA LEU A 186 14.86 0.94 15.07
C LEU A 186 15.41 2.35 14.89
N THR A 187 16.69 2.47 14.53
CA THR A 187 17.35 3.76 14.38
C THR A 187 17.59 4.07 12.90
N VAL A 188 17.12 5.24 12.47
CA VAL A 188 17.39 5.78 11.14
C VAL A 188 18.37 6.93 11.24
N THR A 189 19.50 6.83 10.55
CA THR A 189 20.59 7.81 10.56
C THR A 189 20.89 8.33 9.16
N GLY A 190 21.57 9.47 9.07
CA GLY A 190 21.88 10.10 7.80
C GLY A 190 20.72 10.91 7.25
N ALA A 191 20.84 11.33 5.99
CA ALA A 191 19.82 12.09 5.29
C ALA A 191 19.94 11.90 3.77
N GLY A 192 18.85 12.06 3.04
CA GLY A 192 18.84 11.94 1.59
C GLY A 192 19.35 10.57 1.11
N ASN A 193 20.36 10.59 0.24
CA ASN A 193 20.91 9.35 -0.34
C ASN A 193 21.81 8.55 0.61
N ASP A 194 22.25 9.15 1.71
CA ASP A 194 23.13 8.51 2.71
C ASP A 194 22.35 7.99 3.93
N LEU A 195 21.03 7.93 3.81
CA LEU A 195 20.16 7.42 4.86
C LEU A 195 20.41 5.93 5.10
N LYS A 196 20.52 5.57 6.37
CA LYS A 196 20.68 4.18 6.83
C LYS A 196 19.63 3.85 7.87
N VAL A 197 19.19 2.61 7.84
CA VAL A 197 18.24 2.03 8.78
C VAL A 197 18.95 0.93 9.56
N ASN A 198 19.33 1.21 10.80
CA ASN A 198 20.35 0.45 11.51
C ASN A 198 21.62 0.31 10.63
N ASP A 199 21.98 -0.91 10.21
CA ASP A 199 23.12 -1.20 9.35
C ASP A 199 22.76 -1.27 7.86
N ALA A 200 21.46 -1.25 7.51
CA ALA A 200 20.98 -1.35 6.12
C ALA A 200 21.09 -0.02 5.38
N GLY A 201 21.61 -0.05 4.17
CA GLY A 201 21.64 1.10 3.28
C GLY A 201 20.30 1.33 2.57
N LEU A 202 19.97 2.60 2.35
CA LEU A 202 18.79 2.96 1.55
C LEU A 202 19.07 2.75 0.06
N VAL A 203 18.18 2.02 -0.60
CA VAL A 203 18.16 1.87 -2.06
C VAL A 203 17.32 2.97 -2.67
N CYS A 204 16.04 3.03 -2.32
CA CYS A 204 15.11 4.08 -2.72
C CYS A 204 14.01 4.24 -1.68
N GLY A 205 13.76 5.45 -1.23
CA GLY A 205 12.79 5.73 -0.18
C GLY A 205 11.94 6.96 -0.48
N GLY A 206 10.97 7.19 0.39
CA GLY A 206 9.98 8.24 0.21
C GLY A 206 8.88 7.87 -0.79
N VAL A 207 8.81 6.61 -1.19
CA VAL A 207 7.76 6.13 -2.10
C VAL A 207 6.44 6.10 -1.34
N LYS A 208 5.52 6.96 -1.74
CA LYS A 208 4.18 7.05 -1.16
C LYS A 208 3.30 5.92 -1.70
N THR A 209 2.48 5.37 -0.81
CA THR A 209 1.34 4.50 -1.13
C THR A 209 0.08 5.08 -0.49
N ALA A 210 -1.08 4.50 -0.73
CA ALA A 210 -2.34 4.99 -0.17
C ALA A 210 -2.32 5.06 1.37
N ASN A 211 -1.59 4.17 2.03
CA ASN A 211 -1.56 4.07 3.49
C ASN A 211 -0.17 3.96 4.10
N ALA A 212 0.90 4.08 3.32
CA ALA A 212 2.26 3.98 3.85
C ALA A 212 3.27 4.84 3.09
N THR A 213 4.41 5.08 3.73
CA THR A 213 5.65 5.53 3.07
C THR A 213 6.63 4.38 3.05
N VAL A 214 7.14 4.04 1.88
CA VAL A 214 8.03 2.87 1.67
C VAL A 214 9.47 3.33 1.47
N TYR A 215 10.38 2.66 2.17
CA TYR A 215 11.83 2.82 2.08
C TYR A 215 12.44 1.47 1.72
N MET A 216 12.88 1.31 0.48
CA MET A 216 13.56 0.09 0.02
C MET A 216 14.98 0.06 0.55
N ILE A 217 15.36 -1.02 1.21
CA ILE A 217 16.67 -1.22 1.85
C ILE A 217 17.40 -2.43 1.27
N ASP A 218 18.72 -2.38 1.34
CA ASP A 218 19.62 -3.37 0.75
C ASP A 218 19.96 -4.57 1.66
N THR A 219 19.45 -4.55 2.89
CA THR A 219 19.71 -5.59 3.90
C THR A 219 18.47 -5.82 4.75
N VAL A 220 18.17 -7.06 5.09
CA VAL A 220 17.04 -7.42 5.97
C VAL A 220 17.41 -7.08 7.41
N LEU A 221 16.52 -6.36 8.09
CA LEU A 221 16.70 -5.96 9.48
C LEU A 221 16.40 -7.14 10.41
N MET A 222 17.33 -7.45 11.30
CA MET A 222 17.09 -8.45 12.32
C MET A 222 16.75 -7.74 13.65
N PRO A 223 15.62 -8.13 14.30
CA PRO A 223 15.32 -7.60 15.62
C PRO A 223 16.40 -8.00 16.61
N PRO A 224 16.68 -7.17 17.63
CA PRO A 224 17.59 -7.55 18.68
C PRO A 224 17.08 -8.81 19.40
N ALA A 225 18.00 -9.70 19.77
CA ALA A 225 17.64 -10.90 20.55
C ALA A 225 17.02 -10.47 21.89
N SER A 226 15.82 -10.92 22.15
CA SER A 226 15.10 -10.70 23.42
C SER A 226 15.57 -11.67 24.50
#